data_9d3ee5acdf1e2d25b9770059a82f5b97
#
_entry.id   9d3ee5acdf1e2d25b9770059a82f5b97
#
_cell.length_a   1.000
_cell.length_b   1.000
_cell.length_c   1.000
_cell.angle_alpha   90.00
_cell.angle_beta   90.00
_cell.angle_gamma   90.00
#
_symmetry.space_group_name_H-M   'P 1'
#
loop_
_entity.id
_entity.type
_entity.pdbx_description
1 polymer ?
#
loop_
_entity_poly.entity_id
_entity_poly.type
_entity_poly.pdbx_seq_one_letter_code
_entity_poly.pdbx_strand_id
1 'polypeptide(L)'
;MPALVFDEKQILETIDRVVDRTFRMDFSWDWPGGVAFYGVCEAYQATGKIEYLEPLKAWVDENMEDGLPKLSVNGVSIGHSLLTLYEVYNDDRYIKTAQEMADYLTHEAVRFGDGIFQHTVNSETYNFPEQAWVDTMFMAGYFLLRIGAALQRDDYFEDGLKQYHGHENVLQDPVTNLYYHGWDNIAGNHMSGVFWARGNAWAALTMARALELVPVTHPSFMVIEGSLRDQLSSLVRLQDESGLWHTIVNDPDSPLETSGSAGIAAAVLTKGRIYNKYTQKAIDGILSKITSDGTVTGVSAGTAVMKDAAGYKGVPDKRIQGWGQGLTLAFLSELLKNNPY
;
A
#
# COMPACT_ATOMS: atom_id res chain seq x y z
N MET A 1 7.79 -26.78 6.16
CA MET A 1 6.59 -26.60 5.32
C MET A 1 7.00 -26.76 3.86
N PRO A 2 6.11 -27.17 2.95
CA PRO A 2 6.45 -27.31 1.52
C PRO A 2 6.92 -25.96 0.95
N ALA A 3 7.78 -26.03 -0.07
CA ALA A 3 8.16 -24.85 -0.85
C ALA A 3 6.93 -24.34 -1.62
N LEU A 4 6.95 -23.05 -2.00
CA LEU A 4 5.95 -22.50 -2.92
C LEU A 4 6.15 -23.13 -4.31
N VAL A 5 5.03 -23.37 -4.99
CA VAL A 5 5.03 -23.95 -6.34
C VAL A 5 4.37 -22.94 -7.28
N PHE A 6 5.14 -22.36 -8.18
CA PHE A 6 4.67 -21.49 -9.25
C PHE A 6 5.63 -21.55 -10.43
N ASP A 7 5.15 -21.19 -11.62
CA ASP A 7 5.96 -21.05 -12.81
C ASP A 7 6.52 -19.62 -12.87
N GLU A 8 7.82 -19.47 -12.64
CA GLU A 8 8.51 -18.17 -12.66
C GLU A 8 8.33 -17.46 -14.02
N LYS A 9 8.39 -18.19 -15.12
CA LYS A 9 8.17 -17.62 -16.44
C LYS A 9 6.76 -17.06 -16.57
N GLN A 10 5.75 -17.80 -16.09
CA GLN A 10 4.37 -17.33 -16.06
C GLN A 10 4.22 -16.07 -15.21
N ILE A 11 4.90 -15.99 -14.06
CA ILE A 11 4.87 -14.79 -13.19
C ILE A 11 5.48 -13.60 -13.94
N LEU A 12 6.67 -13.77 -14.56
CA LEU A 12 7.32 -12.71 -15.33
C LEU A 12 6.44 -12.22 -16.50
N GLU A 13 5.87 -13.12 -17.30
CA GLU A 13 4.95 -12.76 -18.38
C GLU A 13 3.68 -12.07 -17.86
N THR A 14 3.24 -12.41 -16.66
CA THR A 14 2.08 -11.77 -16.03
C THR A 14 2.43 -10.36 -15.56
N ILE A 15 3.60 -10.16 -14.96
CA ILE A 15 4.10 -8.83 -14.60
C ILE A 15 4.18 -7.95 -15.86
N ASP A 16 4.77 -8.44 -16.95
CA ASP A 16 4.86 -7.69 -18.22
C ASP A 16 3.48 -7.19 -18.68
N ARG A 17 2.47 -8.09 -18.68
CA ARG A 17 1.10 -7.71 -19.07
C ARG A 17 0.45 -6.70 -18.12
N VAL A 18 0.63 -6.87 -16.81
CA VAL A 18 0.04 -5.96 -15.82
C VAL A 18 0.69 -4.58 -15.88
N VAL A 19 2.01 -4.49 -16.07
CA VAL A 19 2.73 -3.22 -16.27
C VAL A 19 2.24 -2.52 -17.52
N ASP A 20 2.22 -3.23 -18.67
CA ASP A 20 1.74 -2.67 -19.95
C ASP A 20 0.27 -2.19 -19.83
N ARG A 21 -0.59 -2.97 -19.15
CA ARG A 21 -1.98 -2.58 -18.93
C ARG A 21 -2.11 -1.37 -18.02
N THR A 22 -1.23 -1.22 -17.05
CA THR A 22 -1.21 -0.07 -16.13
C THR A 22 -0.93 1.23 -16.89
N PHE A 23 0.01 1.24 -17.81
CA PHE A 23 0.31 2.43 -18.63
C PHE A 23 -0.73 2.76 -19.70
N ARG A 24 -1.71 1.91 -19.92
CA ARG A 24 -2.90 2.21 -20.75
C ARG A 24 -4.04 2.84 -19.94
N MET A 25 -3.83 3.10 -18.66
CA MET A 25 -4.78 3.81 -17.81
C MET A 25 -4.42 5.29 -17.78
N ASP A 26 -5.45 6.12 -17.58
CA ASP A 26 -5.27 7.54 -17.36
C ASP A 26 -5.15 7.83 -15.87
N PHE A 27 -4.08 8.53 -15.47
CA PHE A 27 -3.79 8.88 -14.08
C PHE A 27 -3.57 10.38 -13.93
N SER A 28 -4.16 10.95 -12.90
CA SER A 28 -3.75 12.26 -12.37
C SER A 28 -2.63 12.10 -11.34
N TRP A 29 -1.96 13.20 -11.02
CA TRP A 29 -0.97 13.25 -9.93
C TRP A 29 -1.67 13.16 -8.57
N ASP A 30 -2.06 11.96 -8.18
CA ASP A 30 -2.78 11.66 -6.94
C ASP A 30 -2.58 10.19 -6.56
N TRP A 31 -3.09 9.78 -5.41
CA TRP A 31 -2.91 8.46 -4.83
C TRP A 31 -3.23 7.25 -5.75
N PRO A 32 -4.21 7.31 -6.68
CA PRO A 32 -4.44 6.17 -7.60
C PRO A 32 -3.23 5.87 -8.48
N GLY A 33 -2.60 6.93 -9.01
CA GLY A 33 -1.33 6.84 -9.75
C GLY A 33 -0.18 6.44 -8.83
N GLY A 34 -0.10 7.02 -7.63
CA GLY A 34 0.94 6.72 -6.65
C GLY A 34 1.04 5.24 -6.32
N VAL A 35 -0.10 4.59 -6.08
CA VAL A 35 -0.13 3.15 -5.79
C VAL A 35 0.15 2.31 -7.03
N ALA A 36 -0.41 2.68 -8.19
CA ALA A 36 -0.16 1.98 -9.44
C ALA A 36 1.34 1.95 -9.77
N PHE A 37 1.98 3.11 -9.72
CA PHE A 37 3.38 3.27 -10.05
C PHE A 37 4.33 2.74 -8.96
N TYR A 38 3.92 2.73 -7.70
CA TYR A 38 4.63 1.97 -6.67
C TYR A 38 4.78 0.50 -7.08
N GLY A 39 3.70 -0.13 -7.56
CA GLY A 39 3.77 -1.51 -8.04
C GLY A 39 4.67 -1.69 -9.27
N VAL A 40 4.70 -0.72 -10.18
CA VAL A 40 5.65 -0.71 -11.33
C VAL A 40 7.10 -0.63 -10.84
N CYS A 41 7.38 0.20 -9.84
CA CYS A 41 8.71 0.28 -9.22
C CYS A 41 9.11 -1.04 -8.55
N GLU A 42 8.19 -1.71 -7.84
CA GLU A 42 8.43 -3.04 -7.25
C GLU A 42 8.73 -4.08 -8.34
N ALA A 43 8.01 -4.03 -9.49
CA ALA A 43 8.26 -4.90 -10.63
C ALA A 43 9.65 -4.66 -11.24
N TYR A 44 10.07 -3.39 -11.37
CA TYR A 44 11.43 -3.06 -11.79
C TYR A 44 12.48 -3.62 -10.81
N GLN A 45 12.30 -3.42 -9.51
CA GLN A 45 13.25 -3.91 -8.50
C GLN A 45 13.38 -5.42 -8.48
N ALA A 46 12.28 -6.15 -8.79
CA ALA A 46 12.31 -7.61 -8.84
C ALA A 46 12.89 -8.19 -10.13
N THR A 47 12.80 -7.48 -11.26
CA THR A 47 13.15 -8.01 -12.59
C THR A 47 14.38 -7.34 -13.21
N GLY A 48 14.75 -6.14 -12.76
CA GLY A 48 15.78 -5.31 -13.38
C GLY A 48 15.39 -4.72 -14.75
N LYS A 49 14.14 -4.87 -15.21
CA LYS A 49 13.68 -4.40 -16.51
C LYS A 49 13.46 -2.89 -16.51
N ILE A 50 14.46 -2.16 -17.02
CA ILE A 50 14.44 -0.69 -17.07
C ILE A 50 13.28 -0.13 -17.92
N GLU A 51 12.82 -0.91 -18.91
CA GLU A 51 11.69 -0.57 -19.77
C GLU A 51 10.37 -0.34 -19.02
N TYR A 52 10.25 -0.81 -17.78
CA TYR A 52 9.09 -0.50 -16.94
C TYR A 52 9.12 0.94 -16.41
N LEU A 53 10.32 1.50 -16.22
CA LEU A 53 10.46 2.85 -15.68
C LEU A 53 10.44 3.95 -16.74
N GLU A 54 10.70 3.64 -18.02
CA GLU A 54 10.70 4.65 -19.08
C GLU A 54 9.35 5.38 -19.26
N PRO A 55 8.20 4.68 -19.34
CA PRO A 55 6.91 5.34 -19.40
C PRO A 55 6.57 6.10 -18.11
N LEU A 56 6.96 5.55 -16.95
CA LEU A 56 6.78 6.23 -15.66
C LEU A 56 7.57 7.54 -15.61
N LYS A 57 8.83 7.49 -16.03
CA LYS A 57 9.68 8.68 -16.11
C LYS A 57 9.06 9.75 -17.00
N ALA A 58 8.61 9.36 -18.21
CA ALA A 58 7.97 10.29 -19.14
C ALA A 58 6.73 10.95 -18.52
N TRP A 59 5.86 10.15 -17.89
CA TRP A 59 4.67 10.66 -17.21
C TRP A 59 5.01 11.61 -16.04
N VAL A 60 6.00 11.27 -15.24
CA VAL A 60 6.45 12.12 -14.13
C VAL A 60 7.03 13.44 -14.65
N ASP A 61 7.89 13.40 -15.65
CA ASP A 61 8.50 14.59 -16.24
C ASP A 61 7.45 15.55 -16.79
N GLU A 62 6.46 15.05 -17.54
CA GLU A 62 5.36 15.83 -18.08
C GLU A 62 4.53 16.51 -16.98
N ASN A 63 4.13 15.77 -15.95
CA ASN A 63 3.37 16.35 -14.83
C ASN A 63 4.17 17.38 -14.03
N MET A 64 5.48 17.20 -13.88
CA MET A 64 6.33 18.18 -13.20
C MET A 64 6.48 19.46 -14.01
N GLU A 65 6.50 19.39 -15.34
CA GLU A 65 6.54 20.56 -16.24
C GLU A 65 5.22 21.34 -16.22
N ASP A 66 4.07 20.66 -16.14
CA ASP A 66 2.73 21.26 -16.08
C ASP A 66 2.42 21.92 -14.73
N GLY A 67 3.19 21.60 -13.69
CA GLY A 67 3.00 22.08 -12.33
C GLY A 67 2.20 21.12 -11.46
N LEU A 68 2.69 20.90 -10.24
CA LEU A 68 2.11 19.93 -9.34
C LEU A 68 0.84 20.46 -8.65
N PRO A 69 -0.14 19.58 -8.35
CA PRO A 69 -1.31 19.98 -7.58
C PRO A 69 -0.94 20.30 -6.13
N LYS A 70 -1.90 20.89 -5.41
CA LYS A 70 -1.78 21.10 -3.97
C LYS A 70 -1.49 19.78 -3.25
N LEU A 71 -0.53 19.80 -2.33
CA LEU A 71 -0.15 18.61 -1.57
C LEU A 71 -1.24 18.19 -0.57
N SER A 72 -1.37 16.90 -0.38
CA SER A 72 -2.23 16.27 0.62
C SER A 72 -1.56 15.01 1.15
N VAL A 73 -2.03 14.50 2.29
CA VAL A 73 -1.51 13.25 2.89
C VAL A 73 -1.61 12.06 1.93
N ASN A 74 -2.69 11.97 1.14
CA ASN A 74 -2.82 10.93 0.12
C ASN A 74 -2.00 11.21 -1.14
N GLY A 75 -1.97 12.45 -1.60
CA GLY A 75 -1.32 12.83 -2.86
C GLY A 75 0.20 12.66 -2.87
N VAL A 76 0.84 12.67 -1.69
CA VAL A 76 2.31 12.46 -1.58
C VAL A 76 2.75 11.04 -1.92
N SER A 77 1.84 10.10 -2.09
CA SER A 77 2.17 8.70 -2.45
C SER A 77 2.95 8.56 -3.77
N ILE A 78 2.86 9.51 -4.69
CA ILE A 78 3.71 9.58 -5.89
C ILE A 78 5.21 9.67 -5.51
N GLY A 79 5.52 10.21 -4.34
CA GLY A 79 6.89 10.29 -3.81
C GLY A 79 7.63 8.95 -3.79
N HIS A 80 6.89 7.82 -3.64
CA HIS A 80 7.51 6.48 -3.75
C HIS A 80 8.16 6.24 -5.12
N SER A 81 7.52 6.71 -6.20
CA SER A 81 8.05 6.60 -7.56
C SER A 81 9.20 7.57 -7.81
N LEU A 82 9.10 8.79 -7.29
CA LEU A 82 10.19 9.77 -7.40
C LEU A 82 11.49 9.27 -6.78
N LEU A 83 11.43 8.61 -5.63
CA LEU A 83 12.62 8.02 -5.00
C LEU A 83 13.25 6.94 -5.90
N THR A 84 12.45 6.06 -6.48
CA THR A 84 12.96 5.02 -7.39
C THR A 84 13.56 5.64 -8.67
N LEU A 85 12.90 6.66 -9.25
CA LEU A 85 13.45 7.36 -10.42
C LEU A 85 14.75 8.08 -10.11
N TYR A 86 14.87 8.68 -8.92
CA TYR A 86 16.13 9.29 -8.48
C TYR A 86 17.24 8.25 -8.36
N GLU A 87 16.99 7.12 -7.72
CA GLU A 87 17.96 6.03 -7.57
C GLU A 87 18.50 5.53 -8.93
N VAL A 88 17.63 5.48 -9.95
CA VAL A 88 17.97 4.91 -11.26
C VAL A 88 18.60 5.94 -12.21
N TYR A 89 17.99 7.13 -12.29
CA TYR A 89 18.38 8.14 -13.29
C TYR A 89 19.29 9.24 -12.75
N ASN A 90 19.45 9.32 -11.41
CA ASN A 90 20.28 10.33 -10.72
C ASN A 90 19.93 11.78 -11.15
N ASP A 91 18.64 12.05 -11.35
CA ASP A 91 18.12 13.38 -11.66
C ASP A 91 17.60 14.05 -10.39
N ASP A 92 18.29 15.12 -9.98
CA ASP A 92 18.00 15.85 -8.75
C ASP A 92 16.58 16.44 -8.69
N ARG A 93 15.88 16.59 -9.82
CA ARG A 93 14.51 17.09 -9.83
C ARG A 93 13.57 16.15 -9.03
N TYR A 94 13.76 14.83 -9.15
CA TYR A 94 12.94 13.86 -8.47
C TYR A 94 13.11 13.91 -6.96
N ILE A 95 14.36 13.93 -6.49
CA ILE A 95 14.59 13.95 -5.03
C ILE A 95 14.20 15.30 -4.41
N LYS A 96 14.37 16.43 -5.13
CA LYS A 96 13.91 17.75 -4.66
C LYS A 96 12.38 17.79 -4.53
N THR A 97 11.66 17.30 -5.53
CA THR A 97 10.18 17.21 -5.47
C THR A 97 9.71 16.27 -4.35
N ALA A 98 10.38 15.12 -4.17
CA ALA A 98 10.08 14.23 -3.06
C ALA A 98 10.36 14.89 -1.70
N GLN A 99 11.42 15.71 -1.60
CA GLN A 99 11.74 16.45 -0.40
C GLN A 99 10.70 17.54 -0.09
N GLU A 100 10.20 18.26 -1.09
CA GLU A 100 9.10 19.22 -0.91
C GLU A 100 7.83 18.53 -0.35
N MET A 101 7.52 17.31 -0.80
CA MET A 101 6.43 16.50 -0.26
C MET A 101 6.67 16.10 1.21
N ALA A 102 7.91 15.71 1.55
CA ALA A 102 8.27 15.36 2.91
C ALA A 102 8.25 16.59 3.84
N ASP A 103 8.74 17.73 3.37
CA ASP A 103 8.68 19.02 4.10
C ASP A 103 7.24 19.43 4.37
N TYR A 104 6.34 19.30 3.38
CA TYR A 104 4.91 19.53 3.60
C TYR A 104 4.35 18.63 4.69
N LEU A 105 4.63 17.33 4.65
CA LEU A 105 4.16 16.41 5.68
C LEU A 105 4.68 16.80 7.07
N THR A 106 5.96 17.12 7.17
CA THR A 106 6.62 17.37 8.46
C THR A 106 6.24 18.73 9.05
N HIS A 107 5.99 19.75 8.23
CA HIS A 107 5.83 21.13 8.69
C HIS A 107 4.44 21.75 8.50
N GLU A 108 3.65 21.25 7.53
CA GLU A 108 2.39 21.90 7.12
C GLU A 108 1.16 21.00 7.30
N ALA A 109 1.32 19.68 7.15
CA ALA A 109 0.19 18.75 7.22
C ALA A 109 -0.49 18.81 8.59
N VAL A 110 -1.82 18.88 8.56
CA VAL A 110 -2.62 18.98 9.78
C VAL A 110 -2.49 17.70 10.61
N ARG A 111 -2.36 17.86 11.91
CA ARG A 111 -2.18 16.78 12.88
C ARG A 111 -3.13 16.93 14.06
N PHE A 112 -3.36 15.84 14.77
CA PHE A 112 -4.13 15.82 16.01
C PHE A 112 -3.55 14.78 16.99
N GLY A 113 -4.10 14.75 18.21
CA GLY A 113 -3.66 13.83 19.26
C GLY A 113 -2.14 13.92 19.49
N ASP A 114 -1.47 12.78 19.49
CA ASP A 114 -0.01 12.69 19.67
C ASP A 114 0.79 13.00 18.38
N GLY A 115 0.21 13.77 17.45
CA GLY A 115 0.84 14.26 16.24
C GLY A 115 0.71 13.31 15.05
N ILE A 116 -0.34 12.48 15.01
CA ILE A 116 -0.71 11.71 13.83
C ILE A 116 -1.37 12.60 12.77
N PHE A 117 -1.20 12.24 11.50
CA PHE A 117 -1.78 13.02 10.41
C PHE A 117 -3.30 12.92 10.39
N GLN A 118 -3.94 14.08 10.26
CA GLN A 118 -5.31 14.13 9.76
C GLN A 118 -5.32 13.66 8.30
N HIS A 119 -6.23 12.73 7.97
CA HIS A 119 -6.39 12.29 6.60
C HIS A 119 -6.83 13.44 5.69
N THR A 120 -6.11 13.65 4.58
CA THR A 120 -6.41 14.67 3.57
C THR A 120 -6.25 14.12 2.16
N VAL A 121 -7.07 14.63 1.24
CA VAL A 121 -7.06 14.30 -0.19
C VAL A 121 -6.97 15.59 -1.02
N ASN A 122 -6.65 15.49 -2.31
CA ASN A 122 -6.48 16.65 -3.21
C ASN A 122 -7.80 17.38 -3.57
N SER A 123 -8.88 17.14 -2.84
CA SER A 123 -10.17 17.80 -3.08
C SER A 123 -10.48 18.78 -1.96
N GLU A 124 -10.76 20.03 -2.32
CA GLU A 124 -11.20 21.06 -1.35
C GLU A 124 -12.60 20.79 -0.78
N THR A 125 -13.37 19.91 -1.43
CA THR A 125 -14.73 19.56 -0.99
C THR A 125 -14.76 18.52 0.13
N TYR A 126 -13.66 17.79 0.35
CA TYR A 126 -13.56 16.76 1.40
C TYR A 126 -12.68 17.23 2.53
N ASN A 127 -13.29 17.36 3.70
CA ASN A 127 -12.61 17.67 4.95
C ASN A 127 -12.92 16.59 5.98
N PHE A 128 -11.87 16.02 6.56
CA PHE A 128 -11.93 14.94 7.55
C PHE A 128 -11.29 15.41 8.88
N PRO A 129 -11.89 16.37 9.59
CA PRO A 129 -11.27 16.99 10.77
C PRO A 129 -10.98 15.94 11.83
N GLU A 130 -9.73 15.90 12.27
CA GLU A 130 -9.20 14.98 13.27
C GLU A 130 -9.53 13.49 12.99
N GLN A 131 -9.54 13.07 11.73
CA GLN A 131 -9.70 11.67 11.36
C GLN A 131 -8.36 11.06 10.94
N ALA A 132 -8.00 9.91 11.54
CA ALA A 132 -6.95 9.04 11.08
C ALA A 132 -7.54 7.91 10.22
N TRP A 133 -7.02 7.72 9.02
CA TRP A 133 -7.36 6.59 8.17
C TRP A 133 -6.13 5.72 7.96
N VAL A 134 -6.33 4.42 7.91
CA VAL A 134 -5.25 3.43 7.77
C VAL A 134 -4.43 3.62 6.49
N ASP A 135 -5.01 4.22 5.47
CA ASP A 135 -4.36 4.59 4.20
C ASP A 135 -3.10 5.44 4.40
N THR A 136 -3.10 6.30 5.42
CA THR A 136 -1.99 7.19 5.76
C THR A 136 -0.69 6.42 6.06
N MET A 137 -0.79 5.19 6.56
CA MET A 137 0.40 4.36 6.82
C MET A 137 1.17 4.07 5.53
N PHE A 138 0.46 3.83 4.40
CA PHE A 138 1.08 3.66 3.09
C PHE A 138 1.44 5.00 2.48
N MET A 139 0.47 5.91 2.37
CA MET A 139 0.60 7.12 1.56
C MET A 139 1.70 8.05 2.09
N ALA A 140 1.72 8.30 3.40
CA ALA A 140 2.63 9.25 4.03
C ALA A 140 3.66 8.58 4.96
N GLY A 141 3.23 7.68 5.85
CA GLY A 141 4.13 7.08 6.84
C GLY A 141 5.30 6.32 6.20
N TYR A 142 5.01 5.43 5.28
CA TYR A 142 6.04 4.67 4.57
C TYR A 142 6.89 5.56 3.65
N PHE A 143 6.27 6.55 3.01
CA PHE A 143 7.02 7.51 2.20
C PHE A 143 8.06 8.28 3.03
N LEU A 144 7.68 8.77 4.21
CA LEU A 144 8.62 9.46 5.12
C LEU A 144 9.77 8.56 5.58
N LEU A 145 9.52 7.28 5.87
CA LEU A 145 10.60 6.33 6.17
C LEU A 145 11.57 6.17 5.00
N ARG A 146 11.04 6.01 3.78
CA ARG A 146 11.87 5.85 2.58
C ARG A 146 12.73 7.06 2.30
N ILE A 147 12.16 8.26 2.30
CA ILE A 147 12.93 9.48 2.01
C ILE A 147 13.88 9.82 3.15
N GLY A 148 13.49 9.57 4.41
CA GLY A 148 14.36 9.74 5.56
C GLY A 148 15.59 8.84 5.48
N ALA A 149 15.41 7.57 5.12
CA ALA A 149 16.52 6.64 4.89
C ALA A 149 17.39 7.05 3.69
N ALA A 150 16.78 7.44 2.57
CA ALA A 150 17.51 7.82 1.35
C ALA A 150 18.36 9.09 1.54
N LEU A 151 17.86 10.07 2.28
CA LEU A 151 18.55 11.35 2.53
C LEU A 151 19.34 11.38 3.85
N GLN A 152 19.28 10.32 4.65
CA GLN A 152 19.83 10.26 6.02
C GLN A 152 19.28 11.41 6.89
N ARG A 153 17.97 11.65 6.80
CA ARG A 153 17.22 12.67 7.52
C ARG A 153 16.42 12.04 8.65
N ASP A 154 16.94 12.12 9.87
CA ASP A 154 16.32 11.56 11.06
C ASP A 154 14.95 12.17 11.34
N ASP A 155 14.74 13.45 11.07
CA ASP A 155 13.46 14.13 11.27
C ASP A 155 12.32 13.52 10.41
N TYR A 156 12.57 13.22 9.14
CA TYR A 156 11.61 12.51 8.29
C TYR A 156 11.40 11.07 8.75
N PHE A 157 12.51 10.39 9.08
CA PHE A 157 12.46 8.99 9.48
C PHE A 157 11.66 8.78 10.78
N GLU A 158 11.96 9.58 11.82
CA GLU A 158 11.26 9.52 13.10
C GLU A 158 9.80 9.96 12.99
N ASP A 159 9.48 10.92 12.12
CA ASP A 159 8.11 11.31 11.84
C ASP A 159 7.33 10.17 11.14
N GLY A 160 7.97 9.47 10.22
CA GLY A 160 7.41 8.25 9.63
C GLY A 160 7.09 7.19 10.68
N LEU A 161 8.03 6.89 11.58
CA LEU A 161 7.82 5.96 12.69
C LEU A 161 6.69 6.39 13.62
N LYS A 162 6.59 7.69 13.90
CA LYS A 162 5.51 8.27 14.70
C LYS A 162 4.13 8.00 14.06
N GLN A 163 4.04 8.02 12.73
CA GLN A 163 2.79 7.69 12.06
C GLN A 163 2.41 6.21 12.24
N TYR A 164 3.37 5.28 12.20
CA TYR A 164 3.08 3.87 12.49
C TYR A 164 2.54 3.70 13.90
N HIS A 165 3.22 4.20 14.90
CA HIS A 165 2.80 4.08 16.31
C HIS A 165 1.47 4.77 16.57
N GLY A 166 1.27 5.97 16.02
CA GLY A 166 0.04 6.73 16.21
C GLY A 166 -1.17 6.04 15.58
N HIS A 167 -1.03 5.55 14.35
CA HIS A 167 -2.13 4.83 13.67
C HIS A 167 -2.39 3.46 14.31
N GLU A 168 -1.35 2.72 14.73
CA GLU A 168 -1.49 1.49 15.50
C GLU A 168 -2.32 1.71 16.75
N ASN A 169 -1.97 2.73 17.55
CA ASN A 169 -2.65 3.02 18.81
C ASN A 169 -4.14 3.31 18.66
N VAL A 170 -4.56 3.96 17.56
CA VAL A 170 -5.97 4.35 17.36
C VAL A 170 -6.74 3.42 16.43
N LEU A 171 -6.06 2.59 15.59
CA LEU A 171 -6.73 1.78 14.58
C LEU A 171 -6.61 0.27 14.81
N GLN A 172 -5.58 -0.23 15.50
CA GLN A 172 -5.47 -1.67 15.71
C GLN A 172 -6.38 -2.12 16.84
N ASP A 173 -7.25 -3.08 16.54
CA ASP A 173 -8.11 -3.71 17.54
C ASP A 173 -7.30 -4.67 18.43
N PRO A 174 -7.26 -4.48 19.75
CA PRO A 174 -6.42 -5.28 20.65
C PRO A 174 -6.88 -6.74 20.80
N VAL A 175 -8.08 -7.08 20.33
CA VAL A 175 -8.62 -8.44 20.43
C VAL A 175 -8.34 -9.25 19.16
N THR A 176 -8.58 -8.65 18.00
CA THR A 176 -8.42 -9.31 16.69
C THR A 176 -7.08 -9.01 16.04
N ASN A 177 -6.38 -7.97 16.47
CA ASN A 177 -5.16 -7.40 15.87
C ASN A 177 -5.36 -6.89 14.43
N LEU A 178 -6.61 -6.77 13.98
CA LEU A 178 -6.96 -6.19 12.69
C LEU A 178 -7.03 -4.67 12.81
N TYR A 179 -6.86 -3.98 11.67
CA TYR A 179 -6.96 -2.53 11.64
C TYR A 179 -8.35 -2.10 11.18
N TYR A 180 -8.98 -1.22 11.97
CA TYR A 180 -10.15 -0.46 11.54
C TYR A 180 -9.76 0.46 10.38
N HIS A 181 -10.73 0.79 9.51
CA HIS A 181 -10.48 1.71 8.40
C HIS A 181 -10.17 3.12 8.87
N GLY A 182 -10.90 3.62 9.85
CA GLY A 182 -10.74 4.98 10.35
C GLY A 182 -11.06 5.16 11.84
N TRP A 183 -10.48 6.22 12.39
CA TRP A 183 -10.72 6.74 13.72
C TRP A 183 -11.16 8.20 13.63
N ASP A 184 -12.23 8.57 14.30
CA ASP A 184 -12.66 9.96 14.49
C ASP A 184 -12.34 10.39 15.91
N ASN A 185 -11.38 11.30 16.07
CA ASN A 185 -10.91 11.76 17.38
C ASN A 185 -11.94 12.63 18.09
N ILE A 186 -12.73 13.40 17.35
CA ILE A 186 -13.79 14.26 17.92
C ILE A 186 -14.93 13.40 18.46
N ALA A 187 -15.34 12.37 17.70
CA ALA A 187 -16.38 11.44 18.11
C ALA A 187 -15.88 10.36 19.08
N GLY A 188 -14.57 10.14 19.19
CA GLY A 188 -13.95 9.14 20.05
C GLY A 188 -14.30 7.71 19.67
N ASN A 189 -14.39 7.38 18.36
CA ASN A 189 -14.78 6.05 17.90
C ASN A 189 -14.18 5.68 16.53
N HIS A 190 -14.31 4.39 16.17
CA HIS A 190 -13.83 3.84 14.90
C HIS A 190 -14.81 4.05 13.73
N MET A 191 -15.71 5.00 13.80
CA MET A 191 -16.66 5.33 12.74
C MET A 191 -17.55 4.11 12.38
N SER A 192 -17.31 3.48 11.22
CA SER A 192 -18.05 2.27 10.81
C SER A 192 -17.71 1.01 11.62
N GLY A 193 -16.58 0.99 12.33
CA GLY A 193 -16.10 -0.19 13.05
C GLY A 193 -15.76 -1.38 12.14
N VAL A 194 -15.41 -1.14 10.88
CA VAL A 194 -15.18 -2.18 9.87
C VAL A 194 -13.69 -2.43 9.67
N PHE A 195 -13.31 -3.71 9.60
CA PHE A 195 -11.97 -4.17 9.20
C PHE A 195 -11.93 -4.34 7.67
N TRP A 196 -11.67 -3.25 6.97
CA TRP A 196 -11.61 -3.24 5.52
C TRP A 196 -10.34 -3.91 5.00
N ALA A 197 -10.47 -4.80 3.99
CA ALA A 197 -9.35 -5.61 3.49
C ALA A 197 -8.19 -4.79 2.95
N ARG A 198 -8.47 -3.80 2.08
CA ARG A 198 -7.41 -2.94 1.54
C ARG A 198 -6.78 -2.07 2.62
N GLY A 199 -7.52 -1.64 3.64
CA GLY A 199 -6.98 -0.98 4.82
C GLY A 199 -5.99 -1.87 5.58
N ASN A 200 -6.39 -3.12 5.83
CA ASN A 200 -5.51 -4.11 6.45
C ASN A 200 -4.29 -4.46 5.57
N ALA A 201 -4.44 -4.40 4.24
CA ALA A 201 -3.33 -4.54 3.30
C ALA A 201 -2.34 -3.36 3.41
N TRP A 202 -2.83 -2.13 3.51
CA TRP A 202 -1.98 -0.94 3.72
C TRP A 202 -1.11 -1.09 4.96
N ALA A 203 -1.72 -1.41 6.11
CA ALA A 203 -1.00 -1.60 7.36
C ALA A 203 0.03 -2.74 7.25
N ALA A 204 -0.38 -3.94 6.82
CA ALA A 204 0.48 -5.11 6.76
C ALA A 204 1.66 -4.94 5.79
N LEU A 205 1.39 -4.48 4.55
CA LEU A 205 2.41 -4.30 3.53
C LEU A 205 3.45 -3.27 3.97
N THR A 206 3.01 -2.12 4.49
CA THR A 206 3.94 -1.06 4.85
C THR A 206 4.72 -1.36 6.13
N MET A 207 4.13 -2.04 7.12
CA MET A 207 4.90 -2.54 8.26
C MET A 207 5.97 -3.55 7.81
N ALA A 208 5.65 -4.46 6.88
CA ALA A 208 6.64 -5.38 6.33
C ALA A 208 7.79 -4.65 5.66
N ARG A 209 7.50 -3.63 4.85
CA ARG A 209 8.51 -2.79 4.19
C ARG A 209 9.26 -1.87 5.14
N ALA A 210 8.60 -1.34 6.16
CA ALA A 210 9.26 -0.53 7.18
C ALA A 210 10.36 -1.30 7.91
N LEU A 211 10.14 -2.59 8.20
CA LEU A 211 11.13 -3.46 8.84
C LEU A 211 12.39 -3.70 8.00
N GLU A 212 12.36 -3.45 6.70
CA GLU A 212 13.54 -3.48 5.83
C GLU A 212 14.41 -2.21 6.00
N LEU A 213 13.81 -1.11 6.46
CA LEU A 213 14.47 0.20 6.63
C LEU A 213 14.84 0.48 8.09
N VAL A 214 14.02 0.03 9.03
CA VAL A 214 14.22 0.28 10.47
C VAL A 214 15.31 -0.63 11.01
N PRO A 215 16.40 -0.09 11.60
CA PRO A 215 17.45 -0.92 12.19
C PRO A 215 16.91 -1.84 13.30
N VAL A 216 17.38 -3.07 13.34
CA VAL A 216 16.94 -4.09 14.36
C VAL A 216 17.16 -3.58 15.79
N THR A 217 18.13 -2.66 15.98
CA THR A 217 18.44 -2.04 17.27
C THR A 217 17.55 -0.87 17.62
N HIS A 218 16.74 -0.38 16.67
CA HIS A 218 15.84 0.72 16.91
C HIS A 218 14.64 0.26 17.76
N PRO A 219 14.20 1.02 18.78
CA PRO A 219 13.07 0.63 19.65
C PRO A 219 11.79 0.31 18.90
N SER A 220 11.50 1.04 17.82
CA SER A 220 10.31 0.84 16.98
C SER A 220 10.32 -0.48 16.21
N PHE A 221 11.49 -1.11 16.00
CA PHE A 221 11.57 -2.37 15.23
C PHE A 221 10.70 -3.46 15.86
N MET A 222 10.87 -3.70 17.15
CA MET A 222 10.13 -4.76 17.86
C MET A 222 8.64 -4.46 17.98
N VAL A 223 8.26 -3.19 18.05
CA VAL A 223 6.84 -2.77 18.10
C VAL A 223 6.18 -3.07 16.76
N ILE A 224 6.75 -2.57 15.65
CA ILE A 224 6.23 -2.80 14.29
C ILE A 224 6.22 -4.29 13.95
N GLU A 225 7.28 -5.03 14.32
CA GLU A 225 7.37 -6.49 14.09
C GLU A 225 6.28 -7.23 14.85
N GLY A 226 6.04 -6.87 16.10
CA GLY A 226 5.00 -7.46 16.94
C GLY A 226 3.61 -7.22 16.36
N SER A 227 3.29 -5.97 16.03
CA SER A 227 2.01 -5.58 15.42
C SER A 227 1.76 -6.31 14.10
N LEU A 228 2.76 -6.34 13.21
CA LEU A 228 2.67 -7.05 11.92
C LEU A 228 2.46 -8.56 12.13
N ARG A 229 3.24 -9.20 13.00
CA ARG A 229 3.12 -10.63 13.29
C ARG A 229 1.70 -10.99 13.75
N ASP A 230 1.18 -10.21 14.69
CA ASP A 230 -0.12 -10.46 15.30
C ASP A 230 -1.27 -10.19 14.30
N GLN A 231 -1.16 -9.13 13.49
CA GLN A 231 -2.08 -8.86 12.40
C GLN A 231 -2.08 -10.00 11.35
N LEU A 232 -0.91 -10.42 10.87
CA LEU A 232 -0.81 -11.50 9.87
C LEU A 232 -1.34 -12.83 10.42
N SER A 233 -1.09 -13.12 11.70
CA SER A 233 -1.66 -14.31 12.35
C SER A 233 -3.19 -14.32 12.32
N SER A 234 -3.83 -13.16 12.41
CA SER A 234 -5.29 -13.02 12.29
C SER A 234 -5.75 -13.09 10.84
N LEU A 235 -5.09 -12.36 9.94
CA LEU A 235 -5.45 -12.30 8.52
C LEU A 235 -5.41 -13.68 7.84
N VAL A 236 -4.37 -14.49 8.09
CA VAL A 236 -4.27 -15.81 7.44
C VAL A 236 -5.39 -16.77 7.86
N ARG A 237 -5.95 -16.61 9.05
CA ARG A 237 -7.11 -17.41 9.49
C ARG A 237 -8.43 -17.01 8.82
N LEU A 238 -8.49 -15.80 8.27
CA LEU A 238 -9.65 -15.23 7.59
C LEU A 238 -9.56 -15.32 6.07
N GLN A 239 -8.51 -16.00 5.55
CA GLN A 239 -8.38 -16.24 4.12
C GLN A 239 -9.48 -17.19 3.64
N ASP A 240 -10.21 -16.77 2.61
CA ASP A 240 -11.22 -17.59 1.94
C ASP A 240 -10.61 -18.81 1.23
N GLU A 241 -11.41 -19.81 0.92
CA GLU A 241 -10.97 -21.02 0.22
C GLU A 241 -10.44 -20.74 -1.18
N SER A 242 -10.89 -19.65 -1.82
CA SER A 242 -10.38 -19.14 -3.09
C SER A 242 -8.94 -18.59 -3.02
N GLY A 243 -8.40 -18.42 -1.81
CA GLY A 243 -7.10 -17.79 -1.57
C GLY A 243 -7.13 -16.28 -1.47
N LEU A 244 -8.28 -15.66 -1.63
CA LEU A 244 -8.48 -14.21 -1.48
C LEU A 244 -9.00 -13.88 -0.06
N TRP A 245 -9.20 -12.58 0.19
CA TRP A 245 -9.88 -12.06 1.38
C TRP A 245 -11.11 -11.28 0.96
N HIS A 246 -12.11 -11.31 1.84
CA HIS A 246 -13.35 -10.55 1.67
C HIS A 246 -13.11 -9.04 1.88
N THR A 247 -13.92 -8.20 1.25
CA THR A 247 -13.88 -6.72 1.41
C THR A 247 -13.90 -6.29 2.88
N ILE A 248 -14.68 -6.99 3.71
CA ILE A 248 -14.64 -6.90 5.17
C ILE A 248 -14.02 -8.20 5.65
N VAL A 249 -12.78 -8.17 6.12
CA VAL A 249 -11.97 -9.40 6.29
C VAL A 249 -12.58 -10.44 7.23
N ASN A 250 -13.39 -10.03 8.18
CA ASN A 250 -14.08 -10.91 9.14
C ASN A 250 -15.58 -11.13 8.81
N ASP A 251 -16.03 -10.77 7.61
CA ASP A 251 -17.42 -10.97 7.15
C ASP A 251 -17.41 -11.76 5.83
N PRO A 252 -17.65 -13.09 5.90
CA PRO A 252 -17.65 -13.97 4.73
C PRO A 252 -18.81 -13.72 3.77
N ASP A 253 -19.82 -12.94 4.16
CA ASP A 253 -20.93 -12.54 3.29
C ASP A 253 -20.60 -11.26 2.48
N SER A 254 -19.43 -10.64 2.69
CA SER A 254 -18.96 -9.54 1.88
C SER A 254 -18.24 -10.04 0.63
N PRO A 255 -18.19 -9.24 -0.47
CA PRO A 255 -17.49 -9.65 -1.70
C PRO A 255 -16.01 -9.95 -1.47
N LEU A 256 -15.44 -10.86 -2.27
CA LEU A 256 -13.98 -11.04 -2.34
C LEU A 256 -13.35 -9.80 -3.00
N GLU A 257 -12.17 -9.37 -2.51
CA GLU A 257 -11.54 -8.12 -2.92
C GLU A 257 -10.06 -8.35 -3.29
N THR A 258 -9.74 -8.15 -4.55
CA THR A 258 -8.43 -8.55 -5.09
C THR A 258 -7.28 -7.66 -4.63
N SER A 259 -7.47 -6.33 -4.52
CA SER A 259 -6.37 -5.42 -4.15
C SER A 259 -5.94 -5.60 -2.69
N GLY A 260 -6.90 -5.72 -1.77
CA GLY A 260 -6.60 -6.05 -0.37
C GLY A 260 -5.93 -7.42 -0.25
N SER A 261 -6.43 -8.41 -1.01
CA SER A 261 -5.83 -9.74 -1.05
C SER A 261 -4.38 -9.71 -1.52
N ALA A 262 -4.07 -8.96 -2.57
CA ALA A 262 -2.71 -8.85 -3.08
C ALA A 262 -1.75 -8.18 -2.09
N GLY A 263 -2.18 -7.08 -1.46
CA GLY A 263 -1.35 -6.40 -0.45
C GLY A 263 -1.12 -7.24 0.81
N ILE A 264 -2.16 -7.94 1.30
CA ILE A 264 -2.03 -8.89 2.42
C ILE A 264 -1.08 -10.02 2.05
N ALA A 265 -1.24 -10.62 0.87
CA ALA A 265 -0.39 -11.73 0.43
C ALA A 265 1.07 -11.31 0.24
N ALA A 266 1.34 -10.09 -0.26
CA ALA A 266 2.69 -9.52 -0.33
C ALA A 266 3.33 -9.43 1.07
N ALA A 267 2.59 -8.92 2.06
CA ALA A 267 3.09 -8.86 3.45
C ALA A 267 3.32 -10.26 4.05
N VAL A 268 2.42 -11.22 3.78
CA VAL A 268 2.56 -12.61 4.25
C VAL A 268 3.84 -13.27 3.72
N LEU A 269 4.20 -13.00 2.46
CA LEU A 269 5.42 -13.51 1.83
C LEU A 269 6.70 -13.12 2.57
N THR A 270 6.77 -11.89 3.10
CA THR A 270 7.96 -11.39 3.80
C THR A 270 8.28 -12.17 5.08
N LYS A 271 7.31 -12.88 5.66
CA LYS A 271 7.50 -13.73 6.85
C LYS A 271 7.92 -15.17 6.52
N GLY A 272 8.18 -15.46 5.26
CA GLY A 272 8.79 -16.68 4.79
C GLY A 272 7.91 -17.93 4.97
N ARG A 273 8.57 -19.10 5.05
CA ARG A 273 7.94 -20.43 4.92
C ARG A 273 6.83 -20.74 5.92
N ILE A 274 6.71 -20.00 7.01
CA ILE A 274 5.69 -20.27 8.04
C ILE A 274 4.27 -20.13 7.50
N TYR A 275 4.08 -19.30 6.46
CA TYR A 275 2.78 -19.02 5.85
C TYR A 275 2.61 -19.59 4.43
N ASN A 276 3.56 -20.41 3.92
CA ASN A 276 3.53 -20.92 2.54
C ASN A 276 2.20 -21.53 2.12
N LYS A 277 1.49 -22.23 3.03
CA LYS A 277 0.16 -22.79 2.76
C LYS A 277 -0.86 -21.71 2.32
N TYR A 278 -0.81 -20.56 2.96
CA TYR A 278 -1.73 -19.44 2.67
C TYR A 278 -1.26 -18.67 1.44
N THR A 279 0.05 -18.47 1.32
CA THR A 279 0.66 -17.86 0.12
C THR A 279 0.34 -18.65 -1.13
N GLN A 280 0.42 -20.00 -1.08
CA GLN A 280 0.10 -20.85 -2.24
C GLN A 280 -1.35 -20.65 -2.72
N LYS A 281 -2.29 -20.60 -1.78
CA LYS A 281 -3.70 -20.27 -2.12
C LYS A 281 -3.83 -18.87 -2.73
N ALA A 282 -3.12 -17.89 -2.16
CA ALA A 282 -3.17 -16.52 -2.66
C ALA A 282 -2.61 -16.40 -4.09
N ILE A 283 -1.54 -17.17 -4.43
CA ILE A 283 -1.01 -17.23 -5.80
C ILE A 283 -2.13 -17.61 -6.77
N ASP A 284 -2.79 -18.73 -6.53
CA ASP A 284 -3.85 -19.25 -7.41
C ASP A 284 -5.03 -18.28 -7.48
N GLY A 285 -5.46 -17.77 -6.33
CA GLY A 285 -6.57 -16.83 -6.22
C GLY A 285 -6.32 -15.52 -6.97
N ILE A 286 -5.17 -14.89 -6.77
CA ILE A 286 -4.83 -13.60 -7.38
C ILE A 286 -4.59 -13.77 -8.89
N LEU A 287 -3.85 -14.79 -9.31
CA LEU A 287 -3.64 -15.07 -10.74
C LEU A 287 -4.96 -15.30 -11.49
N SER A 288 -5.97 -15.92 -10.85
CA SER A 288 -7.29 -16.10 -11.44
C SER A 288 -8.05 -14.78 -11.70
N LYS A 289 -7.61 -13.68 -11.10
CA LYS A 289 -8.20 -12.33 -11.26
C LYS A 289 -7.51 -11.49 -12.32
N ILE A 290 -6.45 -11.98 -12.94
CA ILE A 290 -5.70 -11.26 -13.97
C ILE A 290 -6.12 -11.77 -15.34
N THR A 291 -6.66 -10.90 -16.16
CA THR A 291 -7.08 -11.23 -17.53
C THR A 291 -5.88 -11.36 -18.47
N SER A 292 -6.12 -11.87 -19.68
CA SER A 292 -5.07 -12.05 -20.70
C SER A 292 -4.42 -10.74 -21.15
N ASP A 293 -5.09 -9.60 -21.02
CA ASP A 293 -4.56 -8.27 -21.31
C ASP A 293 -3.90 -7.58 -20.11
N GLY A 294 -3.76 -8.27 -18.97
CA GLY A 294 -3.14 -7.74 -17.75
C GLY A 294 -4.07 -6.92 -16.86
N THR A 295 -5.37 -6.87 -17.11
CA THR A 295 -6.33 -6.20 -16.23
C THR A 295 -6.55 -7.01 -14.96
N VAL A 296 -6.36 -6.39 -13.81
CA VAL A 296 -6.72 -6.96 -12.49
C VAL A 296 -8.18 -6.67 -12.20
N THR A 297 -8.96 -7.72 -12.02
CA THR A 297 -10.42 -7.67 -11.80
C THR A 297 -10.81 -7.94 -10.35
N GLY A 298 -12.07 -7.67 -9.98
CA GLY A 298 -12.56 -7.87 -8.61
C GLY A 298 -11.93 -6.90 -7.61
N VAL A 299 -11.61 -5.69 -8.06
CA VAL A 299 -11.02 -4.62 -7.26
C VAL A 299 -12.09 -3.59 -6.93
N SER A 300 -12.39 -3.40 -5.66
CA SER A 300 -13.34 -2.39 -5.22
C SER A 300 -12.87 -0.98 -5.59
N ALA A 301 -13.81 -0.12 -5.99
CA ALA A 301 -13.54 1.29 -6.30
C ALA A 301 -12.93 2.05 -5.11
N GLY A 302 -12.56 3.32 -5.32
CA GLY A 302 -12.11 4.21 -4.25
C GLY A 302 -13.10 4.19 -3.09
N THR A 303 -12.62 3.86 -1.89
CA THR A 303 -13.45 3.56 -0.74
C THR A 303 -13.09 4.51 0.39
N ALA A 304 -13.94 5.47 0.67
CA ALA A 304 -13.87 6.25 1.91
C ALA A 304 -14.30 5.40 3.11
N VAL A 305 -14.07 5.88 4.32
CA VAL A 305 -14.70 5.26 5.50
C VAL A 305 -16.22 5.37 5.35
N MET A 306 -16.87 4.25 5.11
CA MET A 306 -18.31 4.16 4.91
C MET A 306 -19.05 4.28 6.24
N LYS A 307 -20.35 4.53 6.18
CA LYS A 307 -21.18 4.65 7.37
C LYS A 307 -21.25 3.33 8.18
N ASP A 308 -21.32 2.20 7.45
CA ASP A 308 -21.51 0.87 8.01
C ASP A 308 -21.01 -0.23 7.04
N ALA A 309 -21.13 -1.48 7.45
CA ALA A 309 -20.74 -2.64 6.65
C ALA A 309 -21.49 -2.73 5.29
N ALA A 310 -22.75 -2.30 5.22
CA ALA A 310 -23.51 -2.34 3.97
C ALA A 310 -22.91 -1.39 2.92
N GLY A 311 -22.38 -0.23 3.36
CA GLY A 311 -21.66 0.70 2.50
C GLY A 311 -20.46 0.05 1.83
N TYR A 312 -19.66 -0.70 2.58
CA TYR A 312 -18.50 -1.43 2.03
C TYR A 312 -18.90 -2.54 1.07
N LYS A 313 -19.94 -3.33 1.41
CA LYS A 313 -20.47 -4.38 0.54
C LYS A 313 -21.01 -3.85 -0.80
N GLY A 314 -21.47 -2.60 -0.81
CA GLY A 314 -22.01 -1.92 -1.98
C GLY A 314 -21.00 -1.24 -2.88
N VAL A 315 -19.70 -1.20 -2.52
CA VAL A 315 -18.67 -0.56 -3.36
C VAL A 315 -18.51 -1.33 -4.68
N PRO A 316 -18.64 -0.69 -5.85
CA PRO A 316 -18.54 -1.38 -7.13
C PRO A 316 -17.11 -1.87 -7.41
N ASP A 317 -16.99 -3.02 -8.11
CA ASP A 317 -15.72 -3.70 -8.40
C ASP A 317 -15.50 -3.98 -9.90
N LYS A 318 -16.31 -3.35 -10.77
CA LYS A 318 -16.38 -3.69 -12.20
C LYS A 318 -15.39 -2.93 -13.08
N ARG A 319 -14.67 -1.95 -12.54
CA ARG A 319 -13.71 -1.14 -13.29
C ARG A 319 -12.29 -1.48 -12.89
N ILE A 320 -11.35 -1.37 -13.84
CA ILE A 320 -9.93 -1.41 -13.53
C ILE A 320 -9.57 -0.26 -12.58
N GLN A 321 -8.72 -0.54 -11.61
CA GLN A 321 -8.28 0.42 -10.60
C GLN A 321 -6.76 0.42 -10.49
N GLY A 322 -6.13 1.60 -10.38
CA GLY A 322 -4.67 1.74 -10.25
C GLY A 322 -4.09 0.97 -9.06
N TRP A 323 -4.78 1.01 -7.92
CA TRP A 323 -4.36 0.27 -6.72
C TRP A 323 -4.52 -1.25 -6.84
N GLY A 324 -5.42 -1.72 -7.71
CA GLY A 324 -5.51 -3.14 -8.06
C GLY A 324 -4.28 -3.60 -8.84
N GLN A 325 -3.90 -2.82 -9.86
CA GLN A 325 -2.70 -3.08 -10.66
C GLN A 325 -1.45 -3.01 -9.76
N GLY A 326 -1.28 -1.93 -8.99
CA GLY A 326 -0.09 -1.68 -8.18
C GLY A 326 0.12 -2.71 -7.07
N LEU A 327 -0.89 -3.03 -6.26
CA LEU A 327 -0.76 -4.03 -5.21
C LEU A 327 -0.55 -5.45 -5.76
N THR A 328 -1.16 -5.75 -6.91
CA THR A 328 -0.91 -7.05 -7.57
C THR A 328 0.53 -7.14 -8.10
N LEU A 329 1.07 -6.06 -8.69
CA LEU A 329 2.48 -6.00 -9.07
C LEU A 329 3.40 -6.16 -7.86
N ALA A 330 3.12 -5.50 -6.74
CA ALA A 330 3.89 -5.65 -5.51
C ALA A 330 3.91 -7.12 -5.02
N PHE A 331 2.76 -7.82 -5.06
CA PHE A 331 2.69 -9.24 -4.72
C PHE A 331 3.48 -10.14 -5.67
N LEU A 332 3.29 -9.97 -6.99
CA LEU A 332 4.00 -10.78 -8.00
C LEU A 332 5.51 -10.55 -7.94
N SER A 333 5.93 -9.31 -7.69
CA SER A 333 7.34 -8.95 -7.50
C SER A 333 7.93 -9.61 -6.25
N GLU A 334 7.18 -9.63 -5.16
CA GLU A 334 7.60 -10.29 -3.92
C GLU A 334 7.75 -11.81 -4.09
N LEU A 335 6.92 -12.45 -4.94
CA LEU A 335 7.09 -13.87 -5.29
C LEU A 335 8.43 -14.14 -5.95
N LEU A 336 8.87 -13.28 -6.88
CA LEU A 336 10.16 -13.43 -7.55
C LEU A 336 11.33 -13.23 -6.59
N LYS A 337 11.26 -12.22 -5.70
CA LYS A 337 12.29 -11.93 -4.70
C LYS A 337 12.47 -13.07 -3.68
N ASN A 338 11.39 -13.79 -3.37
CA ASN A 338 11.39 -14.89 -2.39
C ASN A 338 11.53 -16.28 -3.03
N ASN A 339 11.84 -16.37 -4.32
CA ASN A 339 12.09 -17.65 -4.97
C ASN A 339 13.45 -18.19 -4.51
N PRO A 340 13.53 -19.32 -3.77
CA PRO A 340 14.79 -19.84 -3.28
C PRO A 340 15.49 -20.63 -4.39
N TYR A 341 16.34 -19.98 -5.15
CA TYR A 341 17.43 -20.61 -5.91
C TYR A 341 18.76 -20.08 -5.50
#